data_0f3e180221774ec5bd0d29229d6b8b6e
#
_entry.id   0f3e180221774ec5bd0d29229d6b8b6e
#
_cell.length_a   1.000
_cell.length_b   1.000
_cell.length_c   1.000
_cell.angle_alpha   90.00
_cell.angle_beta   90.00
_cell.angle_gamma   90.00
#
_symmetry.space_group_name_H-M   'P 1'
#
loop_
_entity.id
_entity.type
_entity.pdbx_description
1 polymer ?
#
loop_
_entity_poly.entity_id
_entity_poly.type
_entity_poly.pdbx_seq_one_letter_code
_entity_poly.pdbx_strand_id
1 'polypeptide(L)'
;EIAQCLVGSEMCIRDRYIRGRWVVAEGLVYPFVAANPDAYLLRGPTAGMDGRFFVSIDYGTHNPCSMGLWCVQANRAVRIKESYYNSREVQHQRTDEEHYAALEELTRGYYVQEVVVDPSAASFLETIRRHGRYMVRAAANDVLDGIRVTASLLQAGRVQIHESCTDALREFKTYCWDDKAPQDAVIKENDHAMDDIRYFCYTVLAREYRWADWRK
;
A
#
# COMPACT_ATOMS: atom_id res chain seq x y z
N GLU A 1 37.77 17.63 -10.21
CA GLU A 1 36.79 17.04 -11.19
C GLU A 1 35.85 15.98 -10.57
N ILE A 2 35.98 15.62 -9.28
CA ILE A 2 35.09 14.60 -8.63
C ILE A 2 33.96 15.23 -7.83
N ALA A 3 33.94 16.54 -7.63
CA ALA A 3 32.93 17.23 -6.81
C ALA A 3 31.65 17.64 -7.57
N GLN A 4 31.58 17.45 -8.89
CA GLN A 4 30.45 17.91 -9.70
C GLN A 4 29.36 16.85 -9.93
N CYS A 5 29.62 15.57 -9.64
CA CYS A 5 28.63 14.50 -9.84
C CYS A 5 27.64 14.29 -8.67
N LEU A 6 27.94 14.78 -7.45
CA LEU A 6 27.09 14.59 -6.28
C LEU A 6 26.00 15.66 -6.09
N VAL A 7 26.13 16.81 -6.74
CA VAL A 7 25.17 17.93 -6.65
C VAL A 7 23.96 17.73 -7.57
N GLY A 8 24.07 16.89 -8.58
CA GLY A 8 23.00 16.67 -9.57
C GLY A 8 21.83 15.80 -9.10
N SER A 9 22.06 14.85 -8.20
CA SER A 9 21.03 13.88 -7.80
C SER A 9 20.07 14.41 -6.72
N GLU A 10 20.56 15.15 -5.73
CA GLU A 10 19.71 15.72 -4.67
C GLU A 10 18.86 16.88 -5.16
N MET A 11 19.37 17.73 -6.06
CA MET A 11 18.59 18.81 -6.67
C MET A 11 17.46 18.29 -7.56
N CYS A 12 17.64 17.14 -8.19
CA CYS A 12 16.62 16.51 -9.04
C CYS A 12 15.43 15.99 -8.22
N ILE A 13 15.66 15.44 -7.02
CA ILE A 13 14.61 14.94 -6.13
C ILE A 13 13.80 16.10 -5.53
N ARG A 14 14.46 17.16 -5.07
CA ARG A 14 13.82 18.32 -4.43
C ARG A 14 12.96 19.13 -5.41
N ASP A 15 13.42 19.32 -6.66
CA ASP A 15 12.68 20.07 -7.69
C ASP A 15 11.45 19.28 -8.21
N ARG A 16 11.50 17.95 -8.18
CA ARG A 16 10.38 17.07 -8.54
C ARG A 16 9.22 17.16 -7.54
N TYR A 17 9.52 17.29 -6.26
CA TYR A 17 8.51 17.42 -5.20
C TYR A 17 7.81 18.77 -5.16
N ILE A 18 8.51 19.85 -5.49
CA ILE A 18 8.01 21.25 -5.33
C ILE A 18 7.13 21.68 -6.51
N ARG A 19 7.31 21.13 -7.71
CA ARG A 19 6.62 21.58 -8.92
C ARG A 19 5.39 20.78 -9.34
N GLY A 20 5.00 19.76 -8.58
CA GLY A 20 3.78 18.98 -8.88
C GLY A 20 3.74 18.32 -10.27
N ARG A 21 4.87 18.28 -10.99
CA ARG A 21 4.96 17.63 -12.30
C ARG A 21 5.13 16.13 -12.12
N TRP A 22 4.32 15.36 -12.80
CA TRP A 22 4.49 13.91 -12.97
C TRP A 22 5.75 13.66 -13.82
N VAL A 23 6.91 13.61 -13.19
CA VAL A 23 8.12 13.12 -13.83
C VAL A 23 8.20 11.64 -13.48
N VAL A 24 8.05 10.79 -14.49
CA VAL A 24 8.22 9.34 -14.35
C VAL A 24 9.66 9.08 -13.93
N ALA A 25 9.89 8.53 -12.74
CA ALA A 25 11.20 8.06 -12.33
C ALA A 25 11.58 6.85 -13.22
N GLU A 26 12.81 6.76 -13.65
CA GLU A 26 13.31 5.56 -14.31
C GLU A 26 13.27 4.39 -13.31
N GLY A 27 12.90 3.20 -13.77
CA GLY A 27 12.87 2.00 -12.94
C GLY A 27 11.64 1.83 -12.04
N LEU A 28 10.54 2.57 -12.25
CA LEU A 28 9.31 2.37 -11.48
C LEU A 28 8.78 0.93 -11.59
N VAL A 29 8.29 0.39 -10.48
CA VAL A 29 7.64 -0.93 -10.44
C VAL A 29 6.29 -0.90 -11.17
N TYR A 30 5.54 0.20 -11.05
CA TYR A 30 4.24 0.39 -11.71
C TYR A 30 4.23 1.61 -12.64
N PRO A 31 5.04 1.62 -13.74
CA PRO A 31 5.19 2.80 -14.60
C PRO A 31 3.89 3.22 -15.28
N PHE A 32 2.98 2.28 -15.52
CA PHE A 32 1.68 2.54 -16.13
C PHE A 32 0.75 3.37 -15.24
N VAL A 33 0.90 3.32 -13.90
CA VAL A 33 0.16 4.18 -12.96
C VAL A 33 0.63 5.62 -13.10
N ALA A 34 1.93 5.83 -13.21
CA ALA A 34 2.50 7.17 -13.44
C ALA A 34 2.15 7.74 -14.81
N ALA A 35 2.05 6.88 -15.84
CA ALA A 35 1.69 7.29 -17.20
C ALA A 35 0.22 7.70 -17.34
N ASN A 36 -0.70 7.09 -16.59
CA ASN A 36 -2.13 7.39 -16.62
C ASN A 36 -2.75 7.31 -15.21
N PRO A 37 -2.43 8.24 -14.30
CA PRO A 37 -2.87 8.19 -12.91
C PRO A 37 -4.39 8.23 -12.74
N ASP A 38 -5.11 8.91 -13.62
CA ASP A 38 -6.57 9.04 -13.53
C ASP A 38 -7.30 7.70 -13.72
N ALA A 39 -6.73 6.74 -14.41
CA ALA A 39 -7.30 5.41 -14.56
C ALA A 39 -7.34 4.62 -13.23
N TYR A 40 -6.45 4.95 -12.30
CA TYR A 40 -6.28 4.26 -11.02
C TYR A 40 -6.80 5.06 -9.83
N LEU A 41 -7.25 6.29 -10.07
CA LEU A 41 -7.70 7.22 -9.05
C LEU A 41 -9.23 7.25 -8.99
N LEU A 42 -9.79 7.02 -7.80
CA LEU A 42 -11.19 7.29 -7.52
C LEU A 42 -11.33 8.67 -6.87
N ARG A 43 -12.20 9.50 -7.40
CA ARG A 43 -12.55 10.82 -6.83
C ARG A 43 -13.97 10.83 -6.29
N GLY A 44 -14.22 11.73 -5.35
CA GLY A 44 -15.54 11.98 -4.79
C GLY A 44 -15.82 11.21 -3.49
N PRO A 45 -17.05 11.25 -2.98
CA PRO A 45 -17.38 10.70 -1.69
C PRO A 45 -17.30 9.16 -1.67
N THR A 46 -16.66 8.61 -0.65
CA THR A 46 -16.63 7.16 -0.36
C THR A 46 -17.68 6.75 0.68
N ALA A 47 -18.36 7.74 1.29
CA ALA A 47 -19.44 7.47 2.24
C ALA A 47 -20.62 6.77 1.53
N GLY A 48 -21.11 5.68 2.13
CA GLY A 48 -22.20 4.90 1.55
C GLY A 48 -21.80 3.92 0.43
N MET A 49 -20.50 3.73 0.17
CA MET A 49 -20.06 2.66 -0.72
C MET A 49 -20.52 1.31 -0.15
N ASP A 50 -21.26 0.56 -0.99
CA ASP A 50 -21.68 -0.80 -0.66
C ASP A 50 -20.63 -1.81 -1.11
N GLY A 51 -20.31 -2.77 -0.23
CA GLY A 51 -19.30 -3.78 -0.51
C GLY A 51 -18.82 -4.49 0.75
N ARG A 52 -17.83 -5.36 0.58
CA ARG A 52 -17.14 -6.02 1.68
C ARG A 52 -15.89 -5.24 2.05
N PHE A 53 -15.68 -5.03 3.35
CA PHE A 53 -14.56 -4.23 3.82
C PHE A 53 -13.44 -5.11 4.39
N PHE A 54 -12.21 -4.74 4.04
CA PHE A 54 -10.99 -5.38 4.47
C PHE A 54 -9.97 -4.32 4.89
N VAL A 55 -8.97 -4.73 5.67
CA VAL A 55 -7.82 -3.88 5.97
C VAL A 55 -6.56 -4.64 5.62
N SER A 56 -5.59 -3.96 5.02
CA SER A 56 -4.21 -4.43 4.87
C SER A 56 -3.29 -3.56 5.69
N ILE A 57 -2.25 -4.16 6.26
CA ILE A 57 -1.31 -3.47 7.15
C ILE A 57 0.11 -3.93 6.86
N ASP A 58 0.96 -2.97 6.48
CA ASP A 58 2.41 -3.09 6.59
C ASP A 58 2.83 -2.48 7.92
N TYR A 59 3.25 -3.32 8.87
CA TYR A 59 3.49 -2.91 10.24
C TYR A 59 4.94 -2.51 10.48
N GLY A 60 5.14 -1.29 10.91
CA GLY A 60 6.44 -0.79 11.32
C GLY A 60 6.40 -0.10 12.69
N THR A 61 7.35 -0.40 13.56
CA THR A 61 7.53 0.29 14.84
C THR A 61 8.51 1.45 14.70
N HIS A 62 9.62 1.23 14.03
CA HIS A 62 10.65 2.22 13.73
C HIS A 62 10.53 2.76 12.31
N ASN A 63 10.15 1.91 11.38
CA ASN A 63 9.74 2.28 10.03
C ASN A 63 8.27 2.72 10.02
N PRO A 64 7.80 3.39 8.98
CA PRO A 64 6.39 3.72 8.85
C PRO A 64 5.48 2.50 8.96
N CYS A 65 4.31 2.71 9.55
CA CYS A 65 3.22 1.73 9.54
C CYS A 65 2.14 2.25 8.59
N SER A 66 1.84 1.46 7.56
CA SER A 66 0.79 1.75 6.58
C SER A 66 -0.40 0.83 6.78
N MET A 67 -1.60 1.41 6.84
CA MET A 67 -2.86 0.68 6.92
C MET A 67 -3.82 1.18 5.84
N GLY A 68 -4.38 0.29 5.05
CA GLY A 68 -5.38 0.61 4.03
C GLY A 68 -6.73 -0.02 4.32
N LEU A 69 -7.80 0.78 4.32
CA LEU A 69 -9.18 0.29 4.34
C LEU A 69 -9.69 0.14 2.90
N TRP A 70 -10.15 -1.06 2.57
CA TRP A 70 -10.61 -1.46 1.26
C TRP A 70 -12.09 -1.75 1.22
N CYS A 71 -12.77 -1.28 0.17
CA CYS A 71 -14.11 -1.69 -0.20
C CYS A 71 -14.03 -2.60 -1.43
N VAL A 72 -14.44 -3.87 -1.28
CA VAL A 72 -14.48 -4.86 -2.37
C VAL A 72 -15.90 -4.99 -2.88
N GLN A 73 -16.07 -4.68 -4.15
CA GLN A 73 -17.30 -4.85 -4.93
C GLN A 73 -17.14 -6.00 -5.93
N ALA A 74 -18.20 -6.38 -6.64
CA ALA A 74 -18.16 -7.55 -7.53
C ALA A 74 -16.99 -7.56 -8.53
N ASN A 75 -16.65 -6.39 -9.09
CA ASN A 75 -15.67 -6.27 -10.18
C ASN A 75 -14.43 -5.46 -9.84
N ARG A 76 -14.38 -4.84 -8.66
CA ARG A 76 -13.28 -3.97 -8.27
C ARG A 76 -13.10 -3.90 -6.77
N ALA A 77 -11.91 -3.52 -6.36
CA ALA A 77 -11.58 -3.12 -4.99
C ALA A 77 -11.09 -1.67 -4.99
N VAL A 78 -11.52 -0.91 -4.02
CA VAL A 78 -11.10 0.49 -3.83
C VAL A 78 -10.48 0.66 -2.46
N ARG A 79 -9.24 1.19 -2.39
CA ARG A 79 -8.66 1.69 -1.15
C ARG A 79 -9.32 3.01 -0.83
N ILE A 80 -10.23 3.02 0.14
CA ILE A 80 -11.11 4.18 0.43
C ILE A 80 -10.57 5.10 1.52
N LYS A 81 -9.71 4.58 2.39
CA LYS A 81 -9.04 5.33 3.46
C LYS A 81 -7.67 4.75 3.73
N GLU A 82 -6.81 5.54 4.33
CA GLU A 82 -5.52 5.09 4.85
C GLU A 82 -5.20 5.71 6.21
N SER A 83 -4.35 5.03 6.96
CA SER A 83 -3.63 5.55 8.11
C SER A 83 -2.15 5.27 7.88
N TYR A 84 -1.37 6.32 7.75
CA TYR A 84 0.07 6.23 7.53
C TYR A 84 0.79 6.92 8.69
N TYR A 85 1.60 6.18 9.44
CA TYR A 85 2.28 6.70 10.60
C TYR A 85 3.79 6.52 10.47
N ASN A 86 4.50 7.62 10.32
CA ASN A 86 5.95 7.63 10.25
C ASN A 86 6.55 8.05 11.61
N SER A 87 6.99 7.07 12.40
CA SER A 87 7.56 7.30 13.72
C SER A 87 8.82 8.17 13.72
N ARG A 88 9.59 8.15 12.60
CA ARG A 88 10.80 8.98 12.45
C ARG A 88 10.47 10.44 12.28
N GLU A 89 9.42 10.78 11.56
CA GLU A 89 8.97 12.16 11.37
C GLU A 89 8.32 12.72 12.64
N VAL A 90 7.50 11.90 13.32
CA VAL A 90 6.80 12.29 14.55
C VAL A 90 7.72 12.20 15.78
N GLN A 91 8.88 11.53 15.66
CA GLN A 91 9.82 11.25 16.76
C GLN A 91 9.17 10.52 17.95
N HIS A 92 8.18 9.70 17.69
CA HIS A 92 7.49 8.87 18.66
C HIS A 92 7.19 7.50 18.06
N GLN A 93 7.54 6.43 18.77
CA GLN A 93 7.18 5.08 18.39
C GLN A 93 5.86 4.70 19.05
N ARG A 94 4.90 4.28 18.24
CA ARG A 94 3.64 3.74 18.75
C ARG A 94 3.84 2.32 19.28
N THR A 95 3.16 2.03 20.39
CA THR A 95 2.95 0.67 20.89
C THR A 95 1.95 -0.07 20.02
N ASP A 96 1.87 -1.41 20.17
CA ASP A 96 0.86 -2.24 19.50
C ASP A 96 -0.57 -1.76 19.82
N GLU A 97 -0.82 -1.33 21.06
CA GLU A 97 -2.14 -0.81 21.48
C GLU A 97 -2.48 0.53 20.81
N GLU A 98 -1.51 1.42 20.63
CA GLU A 98 -1.72 2.68 19.90
C GLU A 98 -1.94 2.44 18.41
N HIS A 99 -1.27 1.45 17.81
CA HIS A 99 -1.56 1.01 16.45
C HIS A 99 -2.93 0.36 16.34
N TYR A 100 -3.34 -0.41 17.36
CA TYR A 100 -4.68 -0.98 17.41
C TYR A 100 -5.76 0.10 17.51
N ALA A 101 -5.57 1.14 18.31
CA ALA A 101 -6.47 2.28 18.37
C ALA A 101 -6.58 3.02 17.02
N ALA A 102 -5.45 3.14 16.29
CA ALA A 102 -5.45 3.69 14.93
C ALA A 102 -6.24 2.82 13.93
N LEU A 103 -6.15 1.48 14.06
CA LEU A 103 -6.96 0.54 13.28
C LEU A 103 -8.45 0.71 13.57
N GLU A 104 -8.84 0.87 14.84
CA GLU A 104 -10.24 1.13 15.22
C GLU A 104 -10.77 2.44 14.66
N GLU A 105 -9.94 3.50 14.68
CA GLU A 105 -10.31 4.80 14.09
C GLU A 105 -10.47 4.70 12.57
N LEU A 106 -9.53 4.04 11.88
CA LEU A 106 -9.58 3.83 10.42
C LEU A 106 -10.87 3.12 10.01
N THR A 107 -11.29 2.12 10.81
CA THR A 107 -12.43 1.25 10.51
C THR A 107 -13.75 1.73 11.10
N ARG A 108 -13.77 2.89 11.75
CA ARG A 108 -14.99 3.42 12.40
C ARG A 108 -16.15 3.54 11.40
N GLY A 109 -17.25 2.88 11.71
CA GLY A 109 -18.47 2.87 10.87
C GLY A 109 -18.47 1.80 9.76
N TYR A 110 -17.45 0.93 9.70
CA TYR A 110 -17.36 -0.15 8.71
C TYR A 110 -17.31 -1.52 9.41
N TYR A 111 -18.02 -2.49 8.83
CA TYR A 111 -17.91 -3.89 9.23
C TYR A 111 -16.77 -4.54 8.43
N VAL A 112 -15.61 -4.69 9.06
CA VAL A 112 -14.42 -5.28 8.43
C VAL A 112 -14.50 -6.80 8.51
N GLN A 113 -14.44 -7.48 7.37
CA GLN A 113 -14.46 -8.94 7.28
C GLN A 113 -13.14 -9.57 7.72
N GLU A 114 -12.03 -8.99 7.33
CA GLU A 114 -10.71 -9.51 7.64
C GLU A 114 -9.66 -8.39 7.65
N VAL A 115 -8.69 -8.50 8.55
CA VAL A 115 -7.49 -7.68 8.61
C VAL A 115 -6.31 -8.56 8.20
N VAL A 116 -5.56 -8.12 7.18
CA VAL A 116 -4.35 -8.80 6.68
C VAL A 116 -3.14 -8.00 7.12
N VAL A 117 -2.21 -8.63 7.81
CA VAL A 117 -1.05 -7.98 8.45
C VAL A 117 0.25 -8.64 7.97
N ASP A 118 1.31 -7.85 7.85
CA ASP A 118 2.66 -8.37 7.64
C ASP A 118 2.94 -9.57 8.55
N PRO A 119 3.38 -10.71 8.00
CA PRO A 119 3.67 -11.90 8.78
C PRO A 119 4.79 -11.72 9.83
N SER A 120 5.68 -10.74 9.66
CA SER A 120 6.73 -10.42 10.62
C SER A 120 6.22 -9.74 11.89
N ALA A 121 5.02 -9.15 11.86
CA ALA A 121 4.39 -8.40 12.95
C ALA A 121 3.70 -9.30 13.99
N ALA A 122 4.40 -10.29 14.55
CA ALA A 122 3.81 -11.30 15.43
C ALA A 122 3.14 -10.70 16.68
N SER A 123 3.74 -9.67 17.30
CA SER A 123 3.18 -9.01 18.48
C SER A 123 1.87 -8.27 18.16
N PHE A 124 1.83 -7.57 17.04
CA PHE A 124 0.64 -6.84 16.62
C PHE A 124 -0.49 -7.79 16.18
N LEU A 125 -0.17 -8.88 15.48
CA LEU A 125 -1.12 -9.95 15.17
C LEU A 125 -1.78 -10.51 16.44
N GLU A 126 -0.99 -10.74 17.49
CA GLU A 126 -1.47 -11.23 18.78
C GLU A 126 -2.33 -10.17 19.50
N THR A 127 -1.94 -8.90 19.43
CA THR A 127 -2.74 -7.79 19.99
C THR A 127 -4.11 -7.73 19.34
N ILE A 128 -4.21 -7.78 18.01
CA ILE A 128 -5.50 -7.80 17.30
C ILE A 128 -6.34 -9.02 17.71
N ARG A 129 -5.73 -10.21 17.85
CA ARG A 129 -6.43 -11.42 18.28
C ARG A 129 -6.99 -11.31 19.69
N ARG A 130 -6.22 -10.75 20.63
CA ARG A 130 -6.65 -10.57 22.02
C ARG A 130 -7.86 -9.64 22.16
N HIS A 131 -7.92 -8.58 21.37
CA HIS A 131 -9.08 -7.71 21.32
C HIS A 131 -10.33 -8.39 20.75
N GLY A 132 -10.16 -9.40 19.88
CA GLY A 132 -11.25 -10.24 19.39
C GLY A 132 -12.28 -9.56 18.49
N ARG A 133 -12.05 -8.31 18.09
CA ARG A 133 -12.98 -7.54 17.24
C ARG A 133 -12.85 -7.89 15.77
N TYR A 134 -11.65 -8.22 15.31
CA TYR A 134 -11.34 -8.46 13.90
C TYR A 134 -10.86 -9.89 13.69
N MET A 135 -11.31 -10.50 12.61
CA MET A 135 -10.59 -11.66 12.06
C MET A 135 -9.28 -11.17 11.49
N VAL A 136 -8.15 -11.74 11.94
CA VAL A 136 -6.83 -11.32 11.48
C VAL A 136 -6.05 -12.50 10.91
N ARG A 137 -5.34 -12.24 9.83
CA ARG A 137 -4.50 -13.20 9.13
C ARG A 137 -3.15 -12.58 8.75
N ALA A 138 -2.10 -13.39 8.79
CA ALA A 138 -0.82 -13.04 8.20
C ALA A 138 -0.92 -12.98 6.66
N ALA A 139 -0.30 -11.97 6.07
CA ALA A 139 -0.25 -11.79 4.62
C ALA A 139 0.60 -12.87 3.93
N ALA A 140 0.29 -13.18 2.69
CA ALA A 140 1.22 -13.83 1.79
C ALA A 140 2.30 -12.81 1.38
N ASN A 141 3.57 -13.14 1.66
CA ASN A 141 4.67 -12.14 1.60
C ASN A 141 5.67 -12.36 0.46
N ASP A 142 5.34 -13.16 -0.55
CA ASP A 142 6.20 -13.24 -1.73
C ASP A 142 6.18 -11.91 -2.48
N VAL A 143 7.36 -11.27 -2.60
CA VAL A 143 7.49 -9.91 -3.13
C VAL A 143 7.23 -9.90 -4.64
N LEU A 144 7.94 -10.74 -5.41
CA LEU A 144 7.88 -10.68 -6.86
C LEU A 144 6.52 -11.16 -7.40
N ASP A 145 5.99 -12.25 -6.86
CA ASP A 145 4.67 -12.74 -7.26
C ASP A 145 3.57 -11.78 -6.82
N GLY A 146 3.70 -11.20 -5.63
CA GLY A 146 2.79 -10.16 -5.14
C GLY A 146 2.79 -8.92 -6.03
N ILE A 147 3.96 -8.44 -6.47
CA ILE A 147 4.08 -7.32 -7.42
C ILE A 147 3.41 -7.66 -8.76
N ARG A 148 3.65 -8.86 -9.30
CA ARG A 148 3.04 -9.30 -10.58
C ARG A 148 1.52 -9.36 -10.49
N VAL A 149 0.99 -9.91 -9.40
CA VAL A 149 -0.46 -9.96 -9.15
C VAL A 149 -1.04 -8.55 -9.01
N THR A 150 -0.41 -7.69 -8.24
CA THR A 150 -0.85 -6.30 -8.05
C THR A 150 -0.86 -5.54 -9.38
N ALA A 151 0.21 -5.66 -10.18
CA ALA A 151 0.29 -5.06 -11.52
C ALA A 151 -0.85 -5.53 -12.44
N SER A 152 -1.11 -6.84 -12.46
CA SER A 152 -2.18 -7.43 -13.27
C SER A 152 -3.56 -6.91 -12.87
N LEU A 153 -3.83 -6.82 -11.56
CA LEU A 153 -5.10 -6.30 -11.03
C LEU A 153 -5.29 -4.81 -11.32
N LEU A 154 -4.23 -4.01 -11.18
CA LEU A 154 -4.24 -2.59 -11.55
C LEU A 154 -4.54 -2.42 -13.05
N GLN A 155 -3.78 -3.07 -13.92
CA GLN A 155 -3.96 -2.98 -15.38
C GLN A 155 -5.34 -3.47 -15.84
N ALA A 156 -5.92 -4.45 -15.16
CA ALA A 156 -7.29 -4.91 -15.41
C ALA A 156 -8.38 -3.96 -14.87
N GLY A 157 -8.02 -2.82 -14.27
CA GLY A 157 -8.96 -1.87 -13.66
C GLY A 157 -9.70 -2.42 -12.43
N ARG A 158 -9.14 -3.48 -11.80
CA ARG A 158 -9.72 -4.14 -10.63
C ARG A 158 -9.36 -3.48 -9.31
N VAL A 159 -8.34 -2.63 -9.29
CA VAL A 159 -7.86 -1.91 -8.10
C VAL A 159 -7.83 -0.43 -8.41
N GLN A 160 -8.42 0.37 -7.53
CA GLN A 160 -8.39 1.82 -7.55
C GLN A 160 -8.02 2.35 -6.15
N ILE A 161 -7.43 3.54 -6.14
CA ILE A 161 -7.01 4.24 -4.92
C ILE A 161 -7.82 5.54 -4.84
N HIS A 162 -8.44 5.78 -3.70
CA HIS A 162 -9.16 7.04 -3.49
C HIS A 162 -8.20 8.20 -3.31
N GLU A 163 -8.57 9.39 -3.79
CA GLU A 163 -7.75 10.60 -3.75
C GLU A 163 -7.28 11.02 -2.34
N SER A 164 -8.00 10.61 -1.29
CA SER A 164 -7.59 10.86 0.10
C SER A 164 -6.44 9.97 0.59
N CYS A 165 -6.10 8.90 -0.15
CA CYS A 165 -4.98 8.02 0.17
C CYS A 165 -3.66 8.62 -0.37
N THR A 166 -3.25 9.74 0.20
CA THR A 166 -2.16 10.58 -0.32
C THR A 166 -0.79 9.93 -0.20
N ASP A 167 -0.57 9.11 0.82
CA ASP A 167 0.68 8.38 1.04
C ASP A 167 0.85 7.25 0.05
N ALA A 168 -0.19 6.45 -0.19
CA ALA A 168 -0.19 5.45 -1.25
C ALA A 168 0.07 6.08 -2.63
N LEU A 169 -0.61 7.19 -2.95
CA LEU A 169 -0.42 7.91 -4.22
C LEU A 169 0.99 8.53 -4.34
N ARG A 170 1.61 8.92 -3.22
CA ARG A 170 3.01 9.37 -3.18
C ARG A 170 3.95 8.21 -3.51
N GLU A 171 3.78 7.07 -2.86
CA GLU A 171 4.67 5.93 -3.02
C GLU A 171 4.57 5.28 -4.40
N PHE A 172 3.41 5.26 -5.05
CA PHE A 172 3.31 4.86 -6.46
C PHE A 172 4.25 5.63 -7.41
N LYS A 173 4.66 6.86 -7.04
CA LYS A 173 5.55 7.71 -7.84
C LYS A 173 7.03 7.45 -7.60
N THR A 174 7.36 6.74 -6.51
CA THR A 174 8.73 6.56 -6.03
C THR A 174 9.14 5.10 -5.87
N TYR A 175 8.19 4.16 -5.96
CA TYR A 175 8.46 2.74 -5.81
C TYR A 175 9.19 2.18 -7.02
N CYS A 176 10.48 1.90 -6.86
CA CYS A 176 11.40 1.55 -7.94
C CYS A 176 12.09 0.20 -7.71
N TRP A 177 12.50 -0.41 -8.81
CA TRP A 177 13.41 -1.54 -8.79
C TRP A 177 14.80 -1.09 -8.33
N ASP A 178 15.53 -1.98 -7.67
CA ASP A 178 16.93 -1.78 -7.29
C ASP A 178 17.84 -2.33 -8.39
N ASP A 179 18.28 -1.47 -9.29
CA ASP A 179 19.17 -1.82 -10.40
C ASP A 179 20.56 -2.29 -9.94
N LYS A 180 20.90 -2.14 -8.64
CA LYS A 180 22.17 -2.58 -8.06
C LYS A 180 22.07 -3.94 -7.41
N ALA A 181 20.86 -4.46 -7.20
CA ALA A 181 20.68 -5.77 -6.62
C ALA A 181 21.07 -6.88 -7.63
N PRO A 182 21.72 -7.96 -7.18
CA PRO A 182 22.11 -9.08 -8.04
C PRO A 182 20.91 -9.90 -8.55
N GLN A 183 19.74 -9.69 -8.00
CA GLN A 183 18.46 -10.32 -8.35
C GLN A 183 17.37 -9.26 -8.37
N ASP A 184 16.25 -9.54 -9.02
CA ASP A 184 15.08 -8.65 -9.02
C ASP A 184 14.66 -8.31 -7.60
N ALA A 185 14.89 -7.09 -7.19
CA ALA A 185 14.53 -6.55 -5.88
C ALA A 185 14.01 -5.12 -6.02
N VAL A 186 13.28 -4.66 -5.02
CA VAL A 186 12.79 -3.28 -4.94
C VAL A 186 13.60 -2.49 -3.91
N ILE A 187 13.72 -1.19 -4.13
CA ILE A 187 14.33 -0.29 -3.15
C ILE A 187 13.42 -0.23 -1.92
N LYS A 188 13.99 -0.52 -0.74
CA LYS A 188 13.28 -0.57 0.53
C LYS A 188 13.22 0.82 1.21
N GLU A 189 12.71 1.80 0.46
CA GLU A 189 12.45 3.16 0.93
C GLU A 189 11.13 3.66 0.35
N ASN A 190 10.26 4.23 1.18
CA ASN A 190 8.93 4.71 0.76
C ASN A 190 8.12 3.62 0.04
N ASP A 191 8.11 2.42 0.59
CA ASP A 191 7.48 1.24 0.03
C ASP A 191 6.35 0.66 0.93
N HIS A 192 6.07 1.29 2.07
CA HIS A 192 5.17 0.74 3.09
C HIS A 192 3.71 0.66 2.63
N ALA A 193 3.20 1.69 1.94
CA ALA A 193 1.87 1.62 1.34
C ALA A 193 1.84 0.67 0.13
N MET A 194 2.96 0.52 -0.59
CA MET A 194 3.08 -0.45 -1.67
C MET A 194 3.08 -1.88 -1.15
N ASP A 195 3.75 -2.14 -0.02
CA ASP A 195 3.75 -3.45 0.61
C ASP A 195 2.36 -3.80 1.17
N ASP A 196 1.66 -2.87 1.85
CA ASP A 196 0.29 -3.14 2.32
C ASP A 196 -0.70 -3.36 1.15
N ILE A 197 -0.60 -2.62 0.04
CA ILE A 197 -1.39 -2.83 -1.17
C ILE A 197 -1.10 -4.21 -1.77
N ARG A 198 0.17 -4.60 -1.84
CA ARG A 198 0.61 -5.92 -2.29
C ARG A 198 0.03 -7.03 -1.41
N TYR A 199 0.07 -6.87 -0.09
CA TYR A 199 -0.54 -7.82 0.85
C TYR A 199 -2.02 -8.00 0.59
N PHE A 200 -2.76 -6.93 0.39
CA PHE A 200 -4.17 -6.99 0.05
C PHE A 200 -4.42 -7.70 -1.29
N CYS A 201 -3.74 -7.26 -2.34
CA CYS A 201 -3.91 -7.81 -3.69
C CYS A 201 -3.56 -9.29 -3.74
N TYR A 202 -2.44 -9.69 -3.15
CA TYR A 202 -1.94 -11.05 -3.24
C TYR A 202 -2.66 -12.00 -2.26
N THR A 203 -3.04 -11.53 -1.08
CA THR A 203 -3.67 -12.38 -0.06
C THR A 203 -5.19 -12.46 -0.22
N VAL A 204 -5.85 -11.34 -0.51
CA VAL A 204 -7.31 -11.26 -0.58
C VAL A 204 -7.80 -11.39 -2.01
N LEU A 205 -7.42 -10.47 -2.90
CA LEU A 205 -7.98 -10.41 -4.24
C LEU A 205 -7.57 -11.59 -5.12
N ALA A 206 -6.31 -12.02 -5.09
CA ALA A 206 -5.86 -13.19 -5.85
C ALA A 206 -6.64 -14.45 -5.49
N ARG A 207 -7.06 -14.58 -4.23
CA ARG A 207 -7.89 -15.68 -3.77
C ARG A 207 -9.31 -15.59 -4.31
N GLU A 208 -9.91 -14.41 -4.31
CA GLU A 208 -11.28 -14.20 -4.80
C GLU A 208 -11.37 -14.34 -6.31
N TYR A 209 -10.39 -13.83 -7.06
CA TYR A 209 -10.39 -13.92 -8.53
C TYR A 209 -9.87 -15.26 -9.06
N ARG A 210 -9.11 -16.06 -8.29
CA ARG A 210 -8.73 -17.43 -8.65
C ARG A 210 -9.94 -18.33 -8.93
N TRP A 211 -11.10 -18.04 -8.36
CA TRP A 211 -12.33 -18.82 -8.57
C TRP A 211 -13.13 -18.38 -9.79
N ALA A 212 -12.97 -17.15 -10.29
CA ALA A 212 -13.79 -16.59 -11.34
C ALA A 212 -13.17 -16.66 -12.75
N ASP A 213 -11.87 -16.46 -12.91
CA ASP A 213 -11.26 -16.18 -14.22
C ASP A 213 -10.26 -17.22 -14.74
N TRP A 214 -9.82 -18.19 -13.94
CA TRP A 214 -8.85 -19.21 -14.37
C TRP A 214 -9.50 -20.49 -14.92
N ARG A 215 -10.80 -20.53 -15.10
CA ARG A 215 -11.56 -21.66 -15.67
C ARG A 215 -12.09 -21.41 -17.08
N LYS A 216 -11.58 -20.38 -17.78
CA LYS A 216 -11.95 -20.17 -19.19
C LYS A 216 -10.79 -20.45 -20.11
#